data_196dbff2ad09f20edb95dfbc24b3cc62
#
_entry.id   196dbff2ad09f20edb95dfbc24b3cc62
#
_cell.length_a   1.000
_cell.length_b   1.000
_cell.length_c   1.000
_cell.angle_alpha   90.00
_cell.angle_beta   90.00
_cell.angle_gamma   90.00
#
_symmetry.space_group_name_H-M   'P 1'
#
loop_
_entity.id
_entity.type
_entity.pdbx_description
1 polymer ?
#
loop_
_entity_poly.entity_id
_entity_poly.type
_entity_poly.pdbx_seq_one_letter_code
_entity_poly.pdbx_strand_id
1 'polypeptide(L)'
;MSVDSLYIHIPFCHARCTYCDFDTKAACGSQLLSRGDAYVQKLLRRVRDAARAGVLERVETVYIGGGTPTVLGERLVDIVREIRSYCNPVEFTCEANPESFTPELAFALSHAGVTRVSLGVQSLDDDELALLGRIHSSSQAERAVGLARSCGFSTSVDLICGLPGQTMASWEKTLDRACALETDHVSVYPLMVEDGTPLSRAIEAGRVAEPDEDLQAEMMDVARSLLTGRGLERYEVASYARAGKECRHNIAYWTGKSYLGLGRSAASMFSSNDYGACAELFDVLDDPSGASRIRMVQLDDEGTAFDVETLSSREALAEDLMLGARMSRGISYDLLRRAAAVIPPSRLLETLKEAVDLGLLGLSDSWDSLEAALSCDVSRSGPCAMPTRQGWLMGNQLYGMLWDLHEDARSS
;
A
#
# COMPACT_ATOMS: atom_id res chain seq x y z
N MET A 1 -17.88 10.60 -14.60
CA MET A 1 -17.19 10.53 -13.30
C MET A 1 -16.09 9.51 -13.42
N SER A 2 -14.93 9.73 -12.82
CA SER A 2 -13.76 8.87 -12.97
C SER A 2 -13.12 8.64 -11.60
N VAL A 3 -12.31 7.60 -11.47
CA VAL A 3 -11.54 7.31 -10.25
C VAL A 3 -10.33 8.23 -10.13
N ASP A 4 -9.82 8.41 -8.91
CA ASP A 4 -8.61 9.19 -8.64
C ASP A 4 -7.33 8.38 -8.89
N SER A 5 -7.41 7.05 -8.77
CA SER A 5 -6.24 6.16 -8.83
C SER A 5 -6.50 4.90 -9.65
N LEU A 6 -5.46 4.44 -10.36
CA LEU A 6 -5.48 3.17 -11.11
C LEU A 6 -4.38 2.25 -10.56
N TYR A 7 -4.76 1.04 -10.13
CA TYR A 7 -3.84 -0.02 -9.76
C TYR A 7 -3.83 -1.11 -10.84
N ILE A 8 -2.65 -1.55 -11.23
CA ILE A 8 -2.46 -2.67 -12.17
C ILE A 8 -1.71 -3.79 -11.47
N HIS A 9 -2.33 -4.96 -11.40
CA HIS A 9 -1.70 -6.13 -10.80
C HIS A 9 -1.00 -7.00 -11.85
N ILE A 10 0.27 -7.31 -11.60
CA ILE A 10 1.07 -8.23 -12.42
C ILE A 10 1.42 -9.46 -11.58
N PRO A 11 0.79 -10.62 -11.82
CA PRO A 11 0.91 -11.79 -10.94
C PRO A 11 2.13 -12.68 -11.25
N PHE A 12 3.23 -12.12 -11.76
CA PHE A 12 4.40 -12.89 -12.17
C PHE A 12 5.64 -12.52 -11.37
N CYS A 13 6.44 -13.54 -11.01
CA CYS A 13 7.79 -13.40 -10.44
C CYS A 13 8.73 -14.40 -11.11
N HIS A 14 10.04 -14.12 -11.13
CA HIS A 14 11.04 -15.13 -11.52
C HIS A 14 11.12 -16.27 -10.50
N ALA A 15 11.06 -15.96 -9.21
CA ALA A 15 11.03 -16.91 -8.10
C ALA A 15 10.04 -16.43 -7.04
N ARG A 16 9.45 -17.35 -6.27
CA ARG A 16 8.61 -17.01 -5.14
C ARG A 16 9.47 -16.94 -3.88
N CYS A 17 9.40 -15.82 -3.18
CA CYS A 17 10.08 -15.62 -1.91
C CYS A 17 9.50 -16.53 -0.82
N THR A 18 10.30 -16.85 0.21
CA THR A 18 9.90 -17.80 1.27
C THR A 18 8.75 -17.27 2.14
N TYR A 19 8.63 -15.96 2.27
CA TYR A 19 7.64 -15.27 3.12
C TYR A 19 6.38 -14.78 2.39
N CYS A 20 6.39 -14.82 1.03
CA CYS A 20 5.37 -14.14 0.23
C CYS A 20 4.06 -14.93 0.18
N ASP A 21 2.95 -14.28 0.53
CA ASP A 21 1.58 -14.79 0.45
C ASP A 21 0.80 -14.26 -0.78
N PHE A 22 1.38 -13.30 -1.52
CA PHE A 22 0.72 -12.72 -2.68
C PHE A 22 0.32 -13.78 -3.71
N ASP A 23 -0.83 -13.57 -4.38
CA ASP A 23 -1.26 -14.41 -5.51
C ASP A 23 -0.32 -14.20 -6.70
N THR A 24 0.84 -14.85 -6.63
CA THR A 24 1.90 -14.73 -7.63
C THR A 24 2.25 -16.09 -8.20
N LYS A 25 2.62 -16.10 -9.49
CA LYS A 25 3.03 -17.29 -10.21
C LYS A 25 4.50 -17.16 -10.59
N ALA A 26 5.33 -18.04 -10.01
CA ALA A 26 6.71 -18.15 -10.48
C ALA A 26 6.72 -18.64 -11.92
N ALA A 27 7.36 -17.92 -12.82
CA ALA A 27 7.45 -18.25 -14.22
C ALA A 27 8.80 -17.79 -14.81
N CYS A 28 9.41 -18.62 -15.64
CA CYS A 28 10.69 -18.36 -16.29
C CYS A 28 10.65 -18.74 -17.76
N GLY A 29 11.53 -18.17 -18.55
CA GLY A 29 11.76 -18.55 -19.96
C GLY A 29 10.49 -18.55 -20.79
N SER A 30 10.27 -19.61 -21.58
CA SER A 30 9.13 -19.71 -22.50
C SER A 30 7.76 -19.70 -21.82
N GLN A 31 7.66 -20.14 -20.56
CA GLN A 31 6.39 -20.09 -19.82
C GLN A 31 6.02 -18.66 -19.45
N LEU A 32 7.00 -17.85 -19.01
CA LEU A 32 6.77 -16.43 -18.74
C LEU A 32 6.39 -15.69 -20.02
N LEU A 33 7.05 -16.00 -21.14
CA LEU A 33 6.75 -15.40 -22.44
C LEU A 33 5.30 -15.65 -22.86
N SER A 34 4.86 -16.91 -22.94
CA SER A 34 3.53 -17.26 -23.44
C SER A 34 2.40 -16.82 -22.48
N ARG A 35 2.55 -17.04 -21.18
CA ARG A 35 1.55 -16.66 -20.17
C ARG A 35 1.49 -15.14 -19.99
N GLY A 36 2.65 -14.49 -19.99
CA GLY A 36 2.77 -13.03 -19.90
C GLY A 36 2.10 -12.36 -21.10
N ASP A 37 2.34 -12.83 -22.34
CA ASP A 37 1.67 -12.30 -23.54
C ASP A 37 0.15 -12.40 -23.44
N ALA A 38 -0.36 -13.58 -23.10
CA ALA A 38 -1.79 -13.80 -22.98
C ALA A 38 -2.42 -12.88 -21.90
N TYR A 39 -1.75 -12.76 -20.74
CA TYR A 39 -2.20 -11.92 -19.65
C TYR A 39 -2.21 -10.43 -20.05
N VAL A 40 -1.11 -9.94 -20.62
CA VAL A 40 -0.98 -8.53 -21.04
C VAL A 40 -2.05 -8.17 -22.07
N GLN A 41 -2.36 -9.07 -23.04
CA GLN A 41 -3.42 -8.81 -24.00
C GLN A 41 -4.80 -8.68 -23.35
N LYS A 42 -5.10 -9.47 -22.31
CA LYS A 42 -6.34 -9.35 -21.53
C LYS A 42 -6.35 -8.03 -20.74
N LEU A 43 -5.26 -7.71 -20.06
CA LEU A 43 -5.11 -6.50 -19.27
C LEU A 43 -5.27 -5.23 -20.16
N LEU A 44 -4.62 -5.20 -21.32
CA LEU A 44 -4.76 -4.08 -22.25
C LEU A 44 -6.19 -3.90 -22.77
N ARG A 45 -6.94 -4.99 -22.96
CA ARG A 45 -8.39 -4.88 -23.27
C ARG A 45 -9.13 -4.20 -22.14
N ARG A 46 -8.91 -4.62 -20.89
CA ARG A 46 -9.56 -4.03 -19.70
C ARG A 46 -9.21 -2.53 -19.53
N VAL A 47 -7.96 -2.16 -19.78
CA VAL A 47 -7.55 -0.74 -19.79
C VAL A 47 -8.33 0.05 -20.85
N ARG A 48 -8.48 -0.49 -22.07
CA ARG A 48 -9.25 0.16 -23.14
C ARG A 48 -10.74 0.26 -22.81
N ASP A 49 -11.32 -0.75 -22.18
CA ASP A 49 -12.71 -0.75 -21.76
C ASP A 49 -12.94 0.32 -20.68
N ALA A 50 -12.05 0.42 -19.69
CA ALA A 50 -12.08 1.48 -18.67
C ALA A 50 -11.95 2.89 -19.29
N ALA A 51 -11.08 3.04 -20.28
CA ALA A 51 -10.94 4.31 -21.01
C ALA A 51 -12.21 4.68 -21.79
N ARG A 52 -12.84 3.72 -22.50
CA ARG A 52 -14.09 3.94 -23.24
C ARG A 52 -15.24 4.33 -22.32
N ALA A 53 -15.29 3.77 -21.11
CA ALA A 53 -16.27 4.12 -20.09
C ALA A 53 -15.97 5.49 -19.41
N GLY A 54 -14.89 6.19 -19.78
CA GLY A 54 -14.52 7.49 -19.22
C GLY A 54 -13.94 7.42 -17.82
N VAL A 55 -13.65 6.21 -17.30
CA VAL A 55 -13.22 6.01 -15.90
C VAL A 55 -11.82 6.55 -15.65
N LEU A 56 -10.97 6.61 -16.67
CA LEU A 56 -9.56 7.01 -16.56
C LEU A 56 -9.32 8.52 -16.71
N GLU A 57 -10.34 9.32 -17.00
CA GLU A 57 -10.17 10.76 -17.33
C GLU A 57 -9.54 11.60 -16.23
N ARG A 58 -9.77 11.25 -14.94
CA ARG A 58 -9.31 12.01 -13.78
C ARG A 58 -8.24 11.30 -12.96
N VAL A 59 -7.67 10.21 -13.47
CA VAL A 59 -6.64 9.45 -12.78
C VAL A 59 -5.41 10.32 -12.50
N GLU A 60 -5.17 10.60 -11.23
CA GLU A 60 -4.02 11.36 -10.74
C GLU A 60 -2.82 10.47 -10.47
N THR A 61 -3.06 9.20 -10.09
CA THR A 61 -1.99 8.25 -9.79
C THR A 61 -2.21 6.90 -10.46
N VAL A 62 -1.13 6.33 -10.99
CA VAL A 62 -1.09 4.96 -11.49
C VAL A 62 -0.03 4.18 -10.71
N TYR A 63 -0.36 2.96 -10.32
CA TYR A 63 0.57 2.06 -9.63
C TYR A 63 0.53 0.68 -10.28
N ILE A 64 1.65 0.21 -10.81
CA ILE A 64 1.82 -1.14 -11.33
C ILE A 64 2.61 -1.95 -10.31
N GLY A 65 1.96 -2.94 -9.71
CA GLY A 65 2.54 -3.75 -8.62
C GLY A 65 2.10 -5.21 -8.67
N GLY A 66 2.24 -5.88 -7.53
CA GLY A 66 1.81 -7.26 -7.30
C GLY A 66 2.96 -8.23 -7.10
N GLY A 67 3.28 -9.05 -8.10
CA GLY A 67 4.47 -9.90 -8.08
C GLY A 67 5.73 -9.09 -8.36
N THR A 68 6.16 -9.09 -9.61
CA THR A 68 7.33 -8.32 -10.08
C THR A 68 7.05 -7.82 -11.49
N PRO A 69 6.47 -6.63 -11.67
CA PRO A 69 6.09 -6.12 -12.99
C PRO A 69 7.23 -6.14 -14.03
N THR A 70 8.45 -5.87 -13.59
CA THR A 70 9.64 -5.79 -14.45
C THR A 70 10.04 -7.11 -15.12
N VAL A 71 9.53 -8.25 -14.65
CA VAL A 71 9.77 -9.54 -15.35
C VAL A 71 9.11 -9.61 -16.73
N LEU A 72 8.13 -8.73 -17.00
CA LEU A 72 7.47 -8.64 -18.31
C LEU A 72 8.34 -7.95 -19.38
N GLY A 73 9.42 -7.25 -19.00
CA GLY A 73 10.30 -6.56 -19.93
C GLY A 73 9.55 -5.53 -20.81
N GLU A 74 9.73 -5.61 -22.14
CA GLU A 74 9.11 -4.65 -23.09
C GLU A 74 7.58 -4.60 -23.01
N ARG A 75 6.90 -5.71 -22.65
CA ARG A 75 5.45 -5.77 -22.47
C ARG A 75 4.96 -4.83 -21.37
N LEU A 76 5.77 -4.63 -20.32
CA LEU A 76 5.47 -3.66 -19.28
C LEU A 76 5.47 -2.24 -19.84
N VAL A 77 6.41 -1.95 -20.74
CA VAL A 77 6.47 -0.63 -21.43
C VAL A 77 5.23 -0.41 -22.29
N ASP A 78 4.70 -1.45 -22.94
CA ASP A 78 3.48 -1.37 -23.73
C ASP A 78 2.25 -1.08 -22.84
N ILE A 79 2.16 -1.68 -21.63
CA ILE A 79 1.12 -1.36 -20.66
C ILE A 79 1.20 0.12 -20.25
N VAL A 80 2.40 0.60 -19.92
CA VAL A 80 2.61 2.00 -19.53
C VAL A 80 2.18 2.95 -20.64
N ARG A 81 2.57 2.71 -21.89
CA ARG A 81 2.21 3.52 -23.06
C ARG A 81 0.71 3.53 -23.31
N GLU A 82 0.06 2.38 -23.21
CA GLU A 82 -1.38 2.27 -23.37
C GLU A 82 -2.11 3.12 -22.33
N ILE A 83 -1.77 3.00 -21.03
CA ILE A 83 -2.37 3.81 -19.97
C ILE A 83 -2.12 5.30 -20.20
N ARG A 84 -0.89 5.68 -20.55
CA ARG A 84 -0.51 7.08 -20.84
C ARG A 84 -1.25 7.68 -22.03
N SER A 85 -1.78 6.86 -22.92
CA SER A 85 -2.60 7.37 -24.04
C SER A 85 -3.98 7.83 -23.59
N TYR A 86 -4.46 7.45 -22.39
CA TYR A 86 -5.78 7.79 -21.86
C TYR A 86 -5.77 8.76 -20.69
N CYS A 87 -4.69 8.80 -19.90
CA CYS A 87 -4.58 9.70 -18.75
C CYS A 87 -3.15 10.24 -18.62
N ASN A 88 -3.03 11.36 -17.87
CA ASN A 88 -1.75 11.99 -17.60
C ASN A 88 -1.53 12.11 -16.07
N PRO A 89 -1.29 10.99 -15.38
CA PRO A 89 -1.13 10.99 -13.92
C PRO A 89 0.08 11.81 -13.50
N VAL A 90 -0.04 12.47 -12.35
CA VAL A 90 1.08 13.21 -11.71
C VAL A 90 2.09 12.27 -11.07
N GLU A 91 1.67 11.04 -10.74
CA GLU A 91 2.54 9.97 -10.24
C GLU A 91 2.23 8.68 -10.99
N PHE A 92 3.25 8.11 -11.61
CA PHE A 92 3.17 6.79 -12.24
C PHE A 92 4.24 5.90 -11.61
N THR A 93 3.85 5.03 -10.69
CA THR A 93 4.73 4.13 -9.97
C THR A 93 4.80 2.76 -10.64
N CYS A 94 5.98 2.17 -10.66
CA CYS A 94 6.20 0.77 -11.02
C CYS A 94 7.05 0.08 -9.96
N GLU A 95 6.59 -1.08 -9.47
CA GLU A 95 7.40 -1.97 -8.65
C GLU A 95 8.42 -2.72 -9.49
N ALA A 96 9.58 -2.96 -8.90
CA ALA A 96 10.67 -3.68 -9.54
C ALA A 96 11.46 -4.50 -8.51
N ASN A 97 12.03 -5.61 -8.98
CA ASN A 97 13.06 -6.31 -8.24
C ASN A 97 14.45 -6.03 -8.87
N PRO A 98 15.51 -5.97 -8.06
CA PRO A 98 16.85 -5.66 -8.55
C PRO A 98 17.35 -6.54 -9.69
N GLU A 99 16.97 -7.83 -9.70
CA GLU A 99 17.41 -8.79 -10.73
C GLU A 99 16.71 -8.61 -12.09
N SER A 100 15.54 -7.98 -12.11
CA SER A 100 14.75 -7.78 -13.33
C SER A 100 14.73 -6.33 -13.83
N PHE A 101 15.33 -5.41 -13.08
CA PHE A 101 15.42 -3.99 -13.42
C PHE A 101 16.70 -3.70 -14.20
N THR A 102 16.66 -3.94 -15.52
CA THR A 102 17.83 -3.74 -16.42
C THR A 102 17.95 -2.30 -16.91
N PRO A 103 19.15 -1.85 -17.36
CA PRO A 103 19.34 -0.51 -17.92
C PRO A 103 18.39 -0.19 -19.09
N GLU A 104 18.18 -1.15 -20.00
CA GLU A 104 17.31 -1.01 -21.15
C GLU A 104 15.85 -0.79 -20.73
N LEU A 105 15.39 -1.59 -19.75
CA LEU A 105 14.03 -1.49 -19.24
C LEU A 105 13.84 -0.18 -18.45
N ALA A 106 14.79 0.19 -17.59
CA ALA A 106 14.73 1.44 -16.82
C ALA A 106 14.62 2.65 -17.74
N PHE A 107 15.46 2.72 -18.78
CA PHE A 107 15.41 3.77 -19.78
C PHE A 107 14.07 3.79 -20.53
N ALA A 108 13.58 2.63 -20.97
CA ALA A 108 12.31 2.53 -21.69
C ALA A 108 11.12 2.95 -20.82
N LEU A 109 11.06 2.57 -19.53
CA LEU A 109 10.02 2.97 -18.58
C LEU A 109 10.04 4.48 -18.31
N SER A 110 11.22 5.08 -18.12
CA SER A 110 11.35 6.53 -17.96
C SER A 110 10.81 7.28 -19.18
N HIS A 111 11.17 6.87 -20.39
CA HIS A 111 10.66 7.47 -21.64
C HIS A 111 9.17 7.21 -21.88
N ALA A 112 8.64 6.10 -21.37
CA ALA A 112 7.21 5.80 -21.45
C ALA A 112 6.38 6.65 -20.45
N GLY A 113 7.03 7.29 -19.47
CA GLY A 113 6.40 8.21 -18.54
C GLY A 113 6.16 7.66 -17.15
N VAL A 114 6.84 6.58 -16.75
CA VAL A 114 6.95 6.20 -15.32
C VAL A 114 7.74 7.28 -14.60
N THR A 115 7.24 7.73 -13.45
CA THR A 115 7.86 8.81 -12.67
C THR A 115 8.49 8.32 -11.38
N ARG A 116 8.06 7.15 -10.88
CA ARG A 116 8.50 6.57 -9.60
C ARG A 116 8.74 5.07 -9.76
N VAL A 117 9.81 4.57 -9.13
CA VAL A 117 10.10 3.13 -9.04
C VAL A 117 10.24 2.73 -7.57
N SER A 118 9.54 1.65 -7.15
CA SER A 118 9.72 1.01 -5.85
C SER A 118 10.53 -0.28 -6.03
N LEU A 119 11.66 -0.37 -5.37
CA LEU A 119 12.58 -1.50 -5.48
C LEU A 119 12.46 -2.40 -4.25
N GLY A 120 12.06 -3.65 -4.46
CA GLY A 120 12.01 -4.67 -3.43
C GLY A 120 13.42 -5.13 -3.02
N VAL A 121 14.12 -4.31 -2.26
CA VAL A 121 15.48 -4.57 -1.75
C VAL A 121 15.47 -5.57 -0.62
N GLN A 122 14.57 -5.41 0.33
CA GLN A 122 14.28 -6.22 1.52
C GLN A 122 15.40 -6.20 2.56
N SER A 123 16.63 -6.47 2.20
CA SER A 123 17.85 -6.37 3.01
C SER A 123 19.07 -6.02 2.16
N LEU A 124 20.11 -5.52 2.79
CA LEU A 124 21.43 -5.30 2.19
C LEU A 124 22.49 -6.25 2.78
N ASP A 125 22.03 -7.36 3.35
CA ASP A 125 22.85 -8.50 3.79
C ASP A 125 22.51 -9.73 2.94
N ASP A 126 23.53 -10.37 2.35
CA ASP A 126 23.31 -11.46 1.38
C ASP A 126 22.81 -12.74 2.07
N ASP A 127 23.13 -12.99 3.34
CA ASP A 127 22.61 -14.14 4.09
C ASP A 127 21.11 -13.95 4.43
N GLU A 128 20.72 -12.73 4.80
CA GLU A 128 19.31 -12.37 5.02
C GLU A 128 18.50 -12.49 3.71
N LEU A 129 19.06 -12.02 2.58
CA LEU A 129 18.44 -12.19 1.25
C LEU A 129 18.26 -13.66 0.87
N ALA A 130 19.26 -14.50 1.14
CA ALA A 130 19.18 -15.93 0.89
C ALA A 130 18.09 -16.61 1.73
N LEU A 131 17.94 -16.23 3.02
CA LEU A 131 16.86 -16.69 3.91
C LEU A 131 15.48 -16.35 3.34
N LEU A 132 15.31 -15.14 2.82
CA LEU A 132 14.08 -14.67 2.19
C LEU A 132 13.80 -15.33 0.83
N GLY A 133 14.72 -16.12 0.30
CA GLY A 133 14.62 -16.72 -1.04
C GLY A 133 14.76 -15.70 -2.16
N ARG A 134 15.43 -14.57 -1.89
CA ARG A 134 15.75 -13.57 -2.92
C ARG A 134 16.86 -14.09 -3.83
N ILE A 135 16.73 -13.79 -5.12
CA ILE A 135 17.68 -14.21 -6.15
C ILE A 135 18.69 -13.12 -6.54
N HIS A 136 18.50 -11.91 -6.01
CA HIS A 136 19.48 -10.83 -6.15
C HIS A 136 20.40 -10.73 -4.94
N SER A 137 21.57 -10.15 -5.12
CA SER A 137 22.52 -9.79 -4.05
C SER A 137 22.35 -8.34 -3.61
N SER A 138 22.89 -8.02 -2.43
CA SER A 138 22.94 -6.65 -1.92
C SER A 138 23.61 -5.67 -2.92
N SER A 139 24.68 -6.10 -3.59
CA SER A 139 25.35 -5.30 -4.61
C SER A 139 24.49 -5.08 -5.87
N GLN A 140 23.62 -6.03 -6.23
CA GLN A 140 22.64 -5.83 -7.31
C GLN A 140 21.57 -4.83 -6.89
N ALA A 141 21.10 -4.89 -5.64
CA ALA A 141 20.14 -3.92 -5.09
C ALA A 141 20.69 -2.48 -5.15
N GLU A 142 21.93 -2.27 -4.69
CA GLU A 142 22.59 -0.95 -4.76
C GLU A 142 22.72 -0.44 -6.20
N ARG A 143 23.13 -1.31 -7.15
CA ARG A 143 23.18 -0.93 -8.57
C ARG A 143 21.81 -0.58 -9.15
N ALA A 144 20.78 -1.33 -8.81
CA ALA A 144 19.41 -1.05 -9.27
C ALA A 144 18.89 0.31 -8.76
N VAL A 145 19.18 0.66 -7.51
CA VAL A 145 18.86 1.99 -6.96
C VAL A 145 19.63 3.08 -7.69
N GLY A 146 20.94 2.90 -7.90
CA GLY A 146 21.77 3.85 -8.65
C GLY A 146 21.25 4.05 -10.09
N LEU A 147 20.83 2.96 -10.74
CA LEU A 147 20.23 2.99 -12.07
C LEU A 147 18.89 3.77 -12.07
N ALA A 148 17.99 3.50 -11.12
CA ALA A 148 16.72 4.19 -11.03
C ALA A 148 16.93 5.71 -10.87
N ARG A 149 17.83 6.12 -9.98
CA ARG A 149 18.19 7.54 -9.79
C ARG A 149 18.79 8.17 -11.06
N SER A 150 19.69 7.47 -11.74
CA SER A 150 20.32 7.96 -12.97
C SER A 150 19.33 8.16 -14.12
N CYS A 151 18.24 7.38 -14.16
CA CYS A 151 17.12 7.53 -15.10
C CYS A 151 16.11 8.62 -14.68
N GLY A 152 16.31 9.29 -13.53
CA GLY A 152 15.48 10.41 -13.06
C GLY A 152 14.21 10.00 -12.36
N PHE A 153 14.04 8.74 -11.96
CA PHE A 153 12.88 8.31 -11.17
C PHE A 153 12.95 8.85 -9.74
N SER A 154 11.80 9.22 -9.18
CA SER A 154 11.62 9.20 -7.73
C SER A 154 11.76 7.76 -7.26
N THR A 155 12.75 7.50 -6.38
CA THR A 155 13.18 6.14 -6.07
C THR A 155 12.79 5.76 -4.65
N SER A 156 12.10 4.62 -4.51
CA SER A 156 11.77 3.99 -3.25
C SER A 156 12.53 2.67 -3.09
N VAL A 157 12.87 2.34 -1.84
CA VAL A 157 13.32 1.00 -1.46
C VAL A 157 12.43 0.44 -0.37
N ASP A 158 12.13 -0.85 -0.47
CA ASP A 158 11.36 -1.58 0.54
C ASP A 158 12.33 -2.46 1.33
N LEU A 159 12.25 -2.38 2.66
CA LEU A 159 13.09 -3.11 3.62
C LEU A 159 12.20 -3.91 4.57
N ILE A 160 12.71 -5.07 5.02
CA ILE A 160 12.03 -5.92 6.00
C ILE A 160 12.94 -6.06 7.22
N CYS A 161 12.40 -5.79 8.41
CA CYS A 161 13.08 -6.00 9.70
C CYS A 161 12.49 -7.19 10.47
N GLY A 162 13.25 -7.67 11.46
CA GLY A 162 12.85 -8.79 12.30
C GLY A 162 12.89 -10.13 11.58
N LEU A 163 13.83 -10.30 10.64
CA LEU A 163 14.06 -11.57 9.97
C LEU A 163 14.60 -12.61 10.97
N PRO A 164 14.26 -13.90 10.81
CA PRO A 164 14.85 -14.95 11.62
C PRO A 164 16.38 -14.88 11.61
N GLY A 165 16.96 -14.73 12.81
CA GLY A 165 18.41 -14.60 12.99
C GLY A 165 18.99 -13.20 12.71
N GLN A 166 18.19 -12.25 12.27
CA GLN A 166 18.62 -10.86 12.11
C GLN A 166 18.96 -10.26 13.49
N THR A 167 20.05 -9.51 13.55
CA THR A 167 20.48 -8.81 14.76
C THR A 167 20.27 -7.31 14.62
N MET A 168 20.23 -6.59 15.75
CA MET A 168 20.19 -5.12 15.70
C MET A 168 21.37 -4.55 14.91
N ALA A 169 22.56 -5.13 15.05
CA ALA A 169 23.76 -4.67 14.33
C ALA A 169 23.67 -4.90 12.81
N SER A 170 23.09 -6.03 12.35
CA SER A 170 22.86 -6.25 10.90
C SER A 170 21.79 -5.33 10.35
N TRP A 171 20.74 -5.06 11.14
CA TRP A 171 19.69 -4.12 10.79
C TRP A 171 20.20 -2.68 10.65
N GLU A 172 20.92 -2.17 11.66
CA GLU A 172 21.55 -0.84 11.60
C GLU A 172 22.46 -0.69 10.39
N LYS A 173 23.26 -1.71 10.08
CA LYS A 173 24.12 -1.73 8.88
C LYS A 173 23.29 -1.66 7.59
N THR A 174 22.17 -2.38 7.51
CA THR A 174 21.25 -2.32 6.36
C THR A 174 20.66 -0.92 6.22
N LEU A 175 20.20 -0.30 7.31
CA LEU A 175 19.67 1.06 7.31
C LEU A 175 20.70 2.11 6.90
N ASP A 176 21.91 2.05 7.43
CA ASP A 176 22.99 2.97 7.06
C ASP A 176 23.33 2.88 5.56
N ARG A 177 23.42 1.64 5.03
CA ARG A 177 23.63 1.42 3.59
C ARG A 177 22.45 1.95 2.76
N ALA A 178 21.21 1.68 3.17
CA ALA A 178 20.01 2.19 2.51
C ALA A 178 19.98 3.73 2.50
N CYS A 179 20.33 4.36 3.62
CA CYS A 179 20.45 5.83 3.70
C CYS A 179 21.54 6.38 2.77
N ALA A 180 22.66 5.66 2.61
CA ALA A 180 23.75 6.04 1.71
C ALA A 180 23.36 5.98 0.22
N LEU A 181 22.30 5.25 -0.14
CA LEU A 181 21.73 5.23 -1.49
C LEU A 181 20.98 6.51 -1.85
N GLU A 182 20.73 7.41 -0.89
CA GLU A 182 20.08 8.71 -1.07
C GLU A 182 18.73 8.63 -1.82
N THR A 183 17.91 7.64 -1.48
CA THR A 183 16.58 7.48 -2.05
C THR A 183 15.63 8.58 -1.59
N ASP A 184 14.55 8.78 -2.33
CA ASP A 184 13.50 9.73 -2.00
C ASP A 184 12.54 9.18 -0.93
N HIS A 185 12.46 7.85 -0.84
CA HIS A 185 11.45 7.15 -0.07
C HIS A 185 11.99 5.79 0.42
N VAL A 186 11.59 5.37 1.61
CA VAL A 186 11.91 4.06 2.20
C VAL A 186 10.66 3.51 2.85
N SER A 187 10.27 2.27 2.52
CA SER A 187 9.27 1.53 3.28
C SER A 187 9.98 0.53 4.19
N VAL A 188 9.55 0.43 5.43
CA VAL A 188 10.08 -0.52 6.42
C VAL A 188 8.92 -1.35 6.95
N TYR A 189 8.98 -2.65 6.71
CA TYR A 189 7.98 -3.61 7.15
C TYR A 189 8.57 -4.52 8.21
N PRO A 190 7.90 -4.75 9.36
CA PRO A 190 8.22 -5.89 10.19
C PRO A 190 7.86 -7.17 9.43
N LEU A 191 8.68 -8.21 9.52
CA LEU A 191 8.34 -9.49 8.90
C LEU A 191 7.08 -10.07 9.53
N MET A 192 6.08 -10.30 8.70
CA MET A 192 4.88 -11.05 9.07
C MET A 192 5.01 -12.47 8.54
N VAL A 193 4.74 -13.45 9.39
CA VAL A 193 4.76 -14.87 9.03
C VAL A 193 3.36 -15.28 8.62
N GLU A 194 3.12 -15.33 7.31
CA GLU A 194 1.82 -15.68 6.76
C GLU A 194 1.66 -17.20 6.63
N ASP A 195 0.50 -17.71 7.01
CA ASP A 195 0.17 -19.13 6.97
C ASP A 195 0.33 -19.71 5.57
N GLY A 196 0.81 -20.95 5.50
CA GLY A 196 0.97 -21.66 4.23
C GLY A 196 2.16 -21.20 3.38
N THR A 197 2.96 -20.24 3.84
CA THR A 197 4.20 -19.87 3.16
C THR A 197 5.32 -20.90 3.41
N PRO A 198 6.37 -20.96 2.57
CA PRO A 198 7.54 -21.79 2.87
C PRO A 198 8.20 -21.43 4.20
N LEU A 199 8.18 -20.17 4.59
CA LEU A 199 8.73 -19.68 5.85
C LEU A 199 7.93 -20.19 7.05
N SER A 200 6.58 -20.07 7.04
CA SER A 200 5.75 -20.59 8.14
C SER A 200 5.98 -22.09 8.36
N ARG A 201 6.01 -22.86 7.26
CA ARG A 201 6.31 -24.31 7.34
C ARG A 201 7.72 -24.61 7.86
N ALA A 202 8.69 -23.74 7.62
CA ALA A 202 10.05 -23.92 8.15
C ALA A 202 10.11 -23.62 9.66
N ILE A 203 9.36 -22.63 10.12
CA ILE A 203 9.21 -22.28 11.53
C ILE A 203 8.46 -23.39 12.28
N GLU A 204 7.30 -23.83 11.79
CA GLU A 204 6.52 -24.95 12.35
C GLU A 204 7.34 -26.23 12.48
N ALA A 205 8.23 -26.49 11.53
CA ALA A 205 9.15 -27.63 11.55
C ALA A 205 10.38 -27.45 12.47
N GLY A 206 10.50 -26.30 13.15
CA GLY A 206 11.64 -25.98 14.01
C GLY A 206 12.98 -25.77 13.30
N ARG A 207 12.96 -25.56 11.96
CA ARG A 207 14.16 -25.34 11.15
C ARG A 207 14.61 -23.88 11.12
N VAL A 208 13.71 -22.97 11.36
CA VAL A 208 13.92 -21.53 11.44
C VAL A 208 13.26 -21.03 12.73
N ALA A 209 13.90 -20.12 13.43
CA ALA A 209 13.34 -19.51 14.63
C ALA A 209 12.18 -18.58 14.26
N GLU A 210 11.18 -18.51 15.14
CA GLU A 210 10.11 -17.52 15.03
C GLU A 210 10.69 -16.09 15.21
N PRO A 211 10.19 -15.09 14.46
CA PRO A 211 10.56 -13.70 14.68
C PRO A 211 10.27 -13.24 16.13
N ASP A 212 11.18 -12.47 16.70
CA ASP A 212 11.02 -11.88 18.03
C ASP A 212 10.32 -10.52 17.89
N GLU A 213 9.07 -10.42 18.38
CA GLU A 213 8.24 -9.21 18.26
C GLU A 213 8.83 -8.02 19.03
N ASP A 214 9.47 -8.23 20.17
CA ASP A 214 10.12 -7.16 20.95
C ASP A 214 11.32 -6.60 20.16
N LEU A 215 12.12 -7.47 19.58
CA LEU A 215 13.23 -7.08 18.72
C LEU A 215 12.74 -6.36 17.44
N GLN A 216 11.63 -6.81 16.84
CA GLN A 216 11.01 -6.11 15.71
C GLN A 216 10.58 -4.70 16.09
N ALA A 217 9.97 -4.52 17.26
CA ALA A 217 9.56 -3.20 17.76
C ALA A 217 10.76 -2.28 17.97
N GLU A 218 11.84 -2.79 18.55
CA GLU A 218 13.10 -2.04 18.70
C GLU A 218 13.71 -1.67 17.33
N MET A 219 13.73 -2.60 16.37
CA MET A 219 14.21 -2.36 15.00
C MET A 219 13.41 -1.29 14.28
N MET A 220 12.07 -1.26 14.45
CA MET A 220 11.20 -0.22 13.90
C MET A 220 11.50 1.16 14.49
N ASP A 221 11.80 1.25 15.79
CA ASP A 221 12.19 2.50 16.44
C ASP A 221 13.56 3.00 15.96
N VAL A 222 14.52 2.11 15.80
CA VAL A 222 15.83 2.43 15.23
C VAL A 222 15.69 2.93 13.80
N ALA A 223 14.86 2.25 12.96
CA ALA A 223 14.57 2.70 11.60
C ALA A 223 13.98 4.12 11.59
N ARG A 224 12.98 4.38 12.43
CA ARG A 224 12.39 5.73 12.55
C ARG A 224 13.44 6.77 12.90
N SER A 225 14.27 6.50 13.89
CA SER A 225 15.27 7.44 14.38
C SER A 225 16.33 7.75 13.30
N LEU A 226 16.87 6.71 12.65
CA LEU A 226 17.88 6.85 11.61
C LEU A 226 17.34 7.54 10.36
N LEU A 227 16.18 7.14 9.87
CA LEU A 227 15.57 7.70 8.67
C LEU A 227 15.20 9.17 8.87
N THR A 228 14.56 9.52 10.00
CA THR A 228 14.25 10.92 10.33
C THR A 228 15.53 11.76 10.46
N GLY A 229 16.58 11.22 11.08
CA GLY A 229 17.90 11.89 11.15
C GLY A 229 18.55 12.14 9.78
N ARG A 230 18.08 11.47 8.73
CA ARG A 230 18.51 11.63 7.32
C ARG A 230 17.51 12.42 6.47
N GLY A 231 16.47 13.01 7.09
CA GLY A 231 15.44 13.81 6.43
C GLY A 231 14.38 13.00 5.67
N LEU A 232 14.17 11.75 6.08
CA LEU A 232 13.09 10.89 5.63
C LEU A 232 12.06 10.81 6.75
N GLU A 233 10.96 11.55 6.64
CA GLU A 233 9.93 11.61 7.66
C GLU A 233 8.87 10.53 7.44
N ARG A 234 8.42 9.89 8.53
CA ARG A 234 7.29 8.94 8.45
C ARG A 234 6.03 9.71 8.07
N TYR A 235 5.32 9.28 7.03
CA TYR A 235 4.04 9.87 6.63
C TYR A 235 2.86 8.90 6.76
N GLU A 236 3.13 7.58 6.80
CA GLU A 236 2.14 6.53 7.04
C GLU A 236 2.78 5.33 7.75
N VAL A 237 2.02 4.26 7.99
CA VAL A 237 2.36 3.13 8.87
C VAL A 237 3.73 2.50 8.58
N ALA A 238 4.10 2.33 7.32
CA ALA A 238 5.35 1.66 6.92
C ALA A 238 6.36 2.60 6.26
N SER A 239 5.92 3.78 5.75
CA SER A 239 6.72 4.51 4.77
C SER A 239 7.23 5.85 5.29
N TYR A 240 8.45 6.14 4.86
CA TYR A 240 9.21 7.35 5.15
C TYR A 240 9.59 8.02 3.83
N ALA A 241 9.49 9.35 3.76
CA ALA A 241 9.79 10.09 2.54
C ALA A 241 10.50 11.41 2.83
N ARG A 242 11.27 11.90 1.87
CA ARG A 242 11.67 13.30 1.83
C ARG A 242 10.45 14.18 1.56
N ALA A 243 10.47 15.41 2.01
CA ALA A 243 9.36 16.34 1.82
C ALA A 243 8.94 16.44 0.33
N GLY A 244 7.65 16.18 0.05
CA GLY A 244 7.08 16.20 -1.29
C GLY A 244 7.39 14.95 -2.15
N LYS A 245 7.91 13.88 -1.52
CA LYS A 245 8.24 12.59 -2.17
C LYS A 245 7.43 11.43 -1.61
N GLU A 246 6.42 11.72 -0.83
CA GLU A 246 5.45 10.75 -0.35
C GLU A 246 4.76 10.06 -1.54
N CYS A 247 4.47 8.77 -1.43
CA CYS A 247 3.73 8.04 -2.46
C CYS A 247 2.26 8.50 -2.47
N ARG A 248 1.87 9.24 -3.52
CA ARG A 248 0.52 9.78 -3.65
C ARG A 248 -0.52 8.67 -3.79
N HIS A 249 -0.15 7.57 -4.42
CA HIS A 249 -1.03 6.41 -4.57
C HIS A 249 -1.37 5.78 -3.22
N ASN A 250 -0.37 5.59 -2.33
CA ASN A 250 -0.60 5.11 -0.97
C ASN A 250 -1.48 6.09 -0.17
N ILE A 251 -1.20 7.39 -0.29
CA ILE A 251 -2.03 8.42 0.36
C ILE A 251 -3.48 8.36 -0.13
N ALA A 252 -3.71 8.11 -1.42
CA ALA A 252 -5.06 7.98 -1.96
C ALA A 252 -5.82 6.82 -1.28
N TYR A 253 -5.17 5.68 -1.05
CA TYR A 253 -5.75 4.56 -0.31
C TYR A 253 -6.07 4.94 1.14
N TRP A 254 -5.11 5.52 1.87
CA TRP A 254 -5.29 5.91 3.27
C TRP A 254 -6.30 7.05 3.47
N THR A 255 -6.69 7.73 2.43
CA THR A 255 -7.69 8.82 2.47
C THR A 255 -9.04 8.42 1.91
N GLY A 256 -9.25 7.14 1.60
CA GLY A 256 -10.53 6.62 1.11
C GLY A 256 -10.96 7.14 -0.26
N LYS A 257 -10.02 7.55 -1.11
CA LYS A 257 -10.30 7.94 -2.49
C LYS A 257 -10.68 6.74 -3.34
N SER A 258 -11.59 6.93 -4.28
CA SER A 258 -11.99 5.88 -5.22
C SER A 258 -10.83 5.47 -6.12
N TYR A 259 -10.66 4.16 -6.30
CA TYR A 259 -9.64 3.59 -7.18
C TYR A 259 -10.14 2.38 -7.95
N LEU A 260 -9.61 2.21 -9.15
CA LEU A 260 -9.83 1.05 -10.01
C LEU A 260 -8.61 0.13 -9.95
N GLY A 261 -8.83 -1.14 -9.66
CA GLY A 261 -7.85 -2.21 -9.81
C GLY A 261 -8.13 -3.06 -11.04
N LEU A 262 -7.12 -3.31 -11.84
CA LEU A 262 -7.21 -4.19 -13.00
C LEU A 262 -6.16 -5.31 -12.91
N GLY A 263 -6.58 -6.51 -13.25
CA GLY A 263 -5.79 -7.72 -13.18
C GLY A 263 -6.23 -8.62 -12.03
N ARG A 264 -5.85 -9.90 -12.09
CA ARG A 264 -6.20 -10.90 -11.08
C ARG A 264 -5.71 -10.45 -9.71
N SER A 265 -6.54 -10.62 -8.70
CA SER A 265 -6.33 -10.19 -7.31
C SER A 265 -6.23 -8.67 -7.09
N ALA A 266 -6.43 -7.86 -8.13
CA ALA A 266 -6.54 -6.42 -7.98
C ALA A 266 -7.83 -6.05 -7.24
N ALA A 267 -7.69 -5.23 -6.20
CA ALA A 267 -8.84 -4.63 -5.51
C ALA A 267 -9.24 -3.31 -6.18
N SER A 268 -10.53 -3.01 -6.16
CA SER A 268 -11.10 -1.70 -6.48
C SER A 268 -11.94 -1.22 -5.32
N MET A 269 -12.06 0.10 -5.18
CA MET A 269 -12.96 0.72 -4.20
C MET A 269 -13.64 1.93 -4.83
N PHE A 270 -14.95 2.00 -4.68
CA PHE A 270 -15.77 3.05 -5.24
C PHE A 270 -16.74 3.63 -4.21
N SER A 271 -17.06 4.91 -4.32
CA SER A 271 -18.35 5.40 -3.83
C SER A 271 -19.48 4.84 -4.69
N SER A 272 -20.74 4.84 -4.18
CA SER A 272 -21.88 4.41 -5.01
C SER A 272 -21.99 5.21 -6.30
N ASN A 273 -21.68 6.51 -6.25
CA ASN A 273 -21.70 7.38 -7.42
C ASN A 273 -20.64 7.02 -8.45
N ASP A 274 -19.41 6.72 -7.99
CA ASP A 274 -18.30 6.34 -8.88
C ASP A 274 -18.53 4.94 -9.46
N TYR A 275 -19.10 4.01 -8.68
CA TYR A 275 -19.47 2.68 -9.17
C TYR A 275 -20.49 2.78 -10.30
N GLY A 276 -21.53 3.61 -10.16
CA GLY A 276 -22.53 3.81 -11.21
C GLY A 276 -21.92 4.23 -12.57
N ALA A 277 -20.81 4.99 -12.54
CA ALA A 277 -20.05 5.34 -13.74
C ALA A 277 -19.19 4.18 -14.28
N CYS A 278 -18.84 3.22 -13.44
CA CYS A 278 -18.03 2.04 -13.78
C CYS A 278 -18.86 0.77 -14.01
N ALA A 279 -20.17 0.81 -13.76
CA ALA A 279 -21.02 -0.37 -13.75
C ALA A 279 -20.94 -1.19 -15.04
N GLU A 280 -20.85 -0.54 -16.21
CA GLU A 280 -20.68 -1.20 -17.51
C GLU A 280 -19.40 -2.05 -17.62
N LEU A 281 -18.40 -1.78 -16.77
CA LEU A 281 -17.16 -2.56 -16.78
C LEU A 281 -17.27 -3.89 -16.03
N PHE A 282 -18.22 -4.00 -15.09
CA PHE A 282 -18.21 -5.07 -14.12
C PHE A 282 -19.45 -5.96 -14.21
N ASP A 283 -20.62 -5.40 -14.47
CA ASP A 283 -21.92 -6.10 -14.56
C ASP A 283 -22.16 -7.08 -13.37
N VAL A 284 -21.81 -6.64 -12.15
CA VAL A 284 -21.81 -7.51 -10.95
C VAL A 284 -22.77 -7.04 -9.85
N LEU A 285 -23.28 -5.82 -9.94
CA LEU A 285 -24.19 -5.23 -8.94
C LEU A 285 -25.32 -4.48 -9.64
N ASP A 286 -26.53 -4.99 -9.54
CA ASP A 286 -27.71 -4.43 -10.21
C ASP A 286 -28.13 -3.08 -9.61
N ASP A 287 -28.04 -2.94 -8.27
CA ASP A 287 -28.43 -1.71 -7.56
C ASP A 287 -27.44 -1.37 -6.43
N PRO A 288 -26.53 -0.40 -6.65
CA PRO A 288 -25.59 0.06 -5.62
C PRO A 288 -26.19 1.10 -4.67
N SER A 289 -27.46 1.51 -4.83
CA SER A 289 -28.05 2.67 -4.12
C SER A 289 -28.10 2.53 -2.59
N GLY A 290 -28.08 1.30 -2.08
CA GLY A 290 -28.04 0.99 -0.64
C GLY A 290 -26.64 1.06 -0.01
N ALA A 291 -25.59 1.11 -0.82
CA ALA A 291 -24.21 1.10 -0.36
C ALA A 291 -23.63 2.52 -0.33
N SER A 292 -22.78 2.82 0.64
CA SER A 292 -21.96 4.04 0.65
C SER A 292 -20.61 3.81 -0.04
N ARG A 293 -20.09 2.60 0.10
CA ARG A 293 -18.82 2.15 -0.49
C ARG A 293 -18.98 0.74 -1.05
N ILE A 294 -18.32 0.49 -2.17
CA ILE A 294 -18.29 -0.81 -2.85
C ILE A 294 -16.83 -1.20 -3.02
N ARG A 295 -16.47 -2.35 -2.50
CA ARG A 295 -15.16 -2.97 -2.69
C ARG A 295 -15.30 -4.17 -3.59
N MET A 296 -14.35 -4.37 -4.48
CA MET A 296 -14.33 -5.49 -5.42
C MET A 296 -12.92 -6.03 -5.55
N VAL A 297 -12.79 -7.35 -5.62
CA VAL A 297 -11.52 -8.02 -5.93
C VAL A 297 -11.72 -8.88 -7.17
N GLN A 298 -10.88 -8.65 -8.18
CA GLN A 298 -10.94 -9.44 -9.42
C GLN A 298 -10.37 -10.84 -9.19
N LEU A 299 -11.15 -11.90 -9.46
CA LEU A 299 -10.79 -13.30 -9.18
C LEU A 299 -10.14 -14.02 -10.36
N ASP A 300 -10.29 -13.51 -11.58
CA ASP A 300 -9.81 -14.14 -12.81
C ASP A 300 -8.92 -13.22 -13.65
N ASP A 301 -8.25 -13.78 -14.65
CA ASP A 301 -7.41 -13.02 -15.56
C ASP A 301 -8.24 -12.22 -16.59
N GLU A 302 -9.49 -12.61 -16.83
CA GLU A 302 -10.42 -12.02 -17.80
C GLU A 302 -11.09 -10.73 -17.29
N GLY A 303 -11.22 -10.58 -15.96
CA GLY A 303 -11.99 -9.51 -15.34
C GLY A 303 -13.49 -9.73 -15.47
N THR A 304 -13.95 -10.98 -15.34
CA THR A 304 -15.35 -11.38 -15.41
C THR A 304 -15.89 -11.94 -14.10
N ALA A 305 -15.02 -12.31 -13.16
CA ALA A 305 -15.37 -12.80 -11.85
C ALA A 305 -14.82 -11.87 -10.77
N PHE A 306 -15.69 -11.47 -9.83
CA PHE A 306 -15.34 -10.55 -8.76
C PHE A 306 -15.92 -11.06 -7.43
N ASP A 307 -15.15 -10.87 -6.36
CA ASP A 307 -15.68 -10.85 -5.00
C ASP A 307 -16.10 -9.41 -4.69
N VAL A 308 -17.33 -9.21 -4.20
CA VAL A 308 -17.95 -7.90 -4.04
C VAL A 308 -18.45 -7.72 -2.62
N GLU A 309 -18.03 -6.64 -1.98
CA GLU A 309 -18.48 -6.23 -0.66
C GLU A 309 -19.08 -4.84 -0.73
N THR A 310 -20.23 -4.66 -0.10
CA THR A 310 -20.90 -3.37 0.00
C THR A 310 -20.90 -2.90 1.46
N LEU A 311 -20.50 -1.66 1.68
CA LEU A 311 -20.46 -1.06 3.02
C LEU A 311 -21.49 0.03 3.14
N SER A 312 -22.21 0.03 4.28
CA SER A 312 -23.07 1.14 4.70
C SER A 312 -22.25 2.42 4.95
N SER A 313 -22.91 3.54 5.13
CA SER A 313 -22.24 4.81 5.47
C SER A 313 -21.48 4.73 6.80
N ARG A 314 -21.98 3.93 7.74
CA ARG A 314 -21.34 3.75 9.04
C ARG A 314 -20.06 2.92 8.92
N GLU A 315 -20.10 1.81 8.22
CA GLU A 315 -18.92 0.98 7.93
C GLU A 315 -17.88 1.76 7.17
N ALA A 316 -18.28 2.49 6.12
CA ALA A 316 -17.36 3.31 5.34
C ALA A 316 -16.65 4.39 6.16
N LEU A 317 -17.36 5.02 7.12
CA LEU A 317 -16.76 6.04 7.98
C LEU A 317 -15.92 5.45 9.12
N ALA A 318 -16.27 4.28 9.65
CA ALA A 318 -15.42 3.54 10.58
C ALA A 318 -14.10 3.13 9.89
N GLU A 319 -14.18 2.66 8.65
CA GLU A 319 -12.99 2.36 7.83
C GLU A 319 -12.16 3.63 7.57
N ASP A 320 -12.76 4.76 7.21
CA ASP A 320 -12.03 6.02 7.02
C ASP A 320 -11.28 6.47 8.28
N LEU A 321 -11.88 6.28 9.47
CA LEU A 321 -11.21 6.56 10.76
C LEU A 321 -10.01 5.64 10.96
N MET A 322 -10.17 4.35 10.71
CA MET A 322 -9.12 3.35 10.78
C MET A 322 -7.98 3.67 9.78
N LEU A 323 -8.31 4.01 8.54
CA LEU A 323 -7.33 4.37 7.50
C LEU A 323 -6.61 5.68 7.86
N GLY A 324 -7.34 6.68 8.39
CA GLY A 324 -6.76 7.93 8.88
C GLY A 324 -5.74 7.72 9.99
N ALA A 325 -5.99 6.78 10.90
CA ALA A 325 -5.05 6.40 11.96
C ALA A 325 -3.78 5.69 11.45
N ARG A 326 -3.73 5.26 10.17
CA ARG A 326 -2.52 4.73 9.53
C ARG A 326 -1.59 5.82 8.99
N MET A 327 -1.96 7.08 9.09
CA MET A 327 -1.17 8.20 8.63
C MET A 327 -0.60 9.01 9.80
N SER A 328 0.59 9.58 9.64
CA SER A 328 1.21 10.45 10.67
C SER A 328 0.36 11.68 11.00
N ARG A 329 -0.41 12.19 10.03
CA ARG A 329 -1.38 13.27 10.25
C ARG A 329 -2.63 12.81 11.01
N GLY A 330 -2.85 11.49 11.12
CA GLY A 330 -3.94 10.93 11.88
C GLY A 330 -5.34 11.28 11.37
N ILE A 331 -6.30 11.21 12.29
CA ILE A 331 -7.71 11.55 12.08
C ILE A 331 -7.85 13.07 12.08
N SER A 332 -8.52 13.63 11.07
CA SER A 332 -8.77 15.07 10.98
C SER A 332 -10.11 15.46 11.64
N TYR A 333 -10.24 16.71 12.02
CA TYR A 333 -11.51 17.27 12.49
C TYR A 333 -12.63 17.11 11.47
N ASP A 334 -12.32 17.22 10.17
CA ASP A 334 -13.32 17.06 9.12
C ASP A 334 -13.82 15.61 9.01
N LEU A 335 -12.90 14.64 9.07
CA LEU A 335 -13.27 13.23 9.09
C LEU A 335 -14.11 12.88 10.31
N LEU A 336 -13.73 13.41 11.48
CA LEU A 336 -14.47 13.16 12.73
C LEU A 336 -15.88 13.73 12.67
N ARG A 337 -16.09 14.93 12.11
CA ARG A 337 -17.43 15.51 11.90
C ARG A 337 -18.26 14.70 10.93
N ARG A 338 -17.68 14.22 9.83
CA ARG A 338 -18.39 13.33 8.89
C ARG A 338 -18.83 12.04 9.58
N ALA A 339 -17.96 11.47 10.40
CA ALA A 339 -18.28 10.27 11.17
C ALA A 339 -19.39 10.52 12.19
N ALA A 340 -19.38 11.65 12.89
CA ALA A 340 -20.39 12.05 13.87
C ALA A 340 -21.80 12.25 13.29
N ALA A 341 -21.90 12.44 11.98
CA ALA A 341 -23.21 12.50 11.31
C ALA A 341 -23.93 11.14 11.21
N VAL A 342 -23.18 10.03 11.41
CA VAL A 342 -23.68 8.66 11.22
C VAL A 342 -23.43 7.79 12.45
N ILE A 343 -22.29 7.98 13.12
CA ILE A 343 -21.89 7.28 14.35
C ILE A 343 -22.23 8.20 15.53
N PRO A 344 -22.90 7.71 16.59
CA PRO A 344 -23.23 8.56 17.74
C PRO A 344 -21.98 9.27 18.30
N PRO A 345 -22.01 10.61 18.48
CA PRO A 345 -20.87 11.38 18.98
C PRO A 345 -20.32 10.88 20.32
N SER A 346 -21.19 10.42 21.23
CA SER A 346 -20.76 9.83 22.51
C SER A 346 -19.85 8.62 22.31
N ARG A 347 -20.21 7.73 21.39
CA ARG A 347 -19.44 6.53 21.08
C ARG A 347 -18.10 6.85 20.44
N LEU A 348 -18.07 7.82 19.50
CA LEU A 348 -16.82 8.31 18.93
C LEU A 348 -15.88 8.85 20.01
N LEU A 349 -16.42 9.67 20.92
CA LEU A 349 -15.63 10.25 22.01
C LEU A 349 -15.13 9.18 22.99
N GLU A 350 -15.98 8.21 23.36
CA GLU A 350 -15.61 7.08 24.22
C GLU A 350 -14.46 6.27 23.62
N THR A 351 -14.57 5.88 22.34
CA THR A 351 -13.54 5.11 21.65
C THR A 351 -12.22 5.90 21.53
N LEU A 352 -12.29 7.19 21.17
CA LEU A 352 -11.09 8.04 21.09
C LEU A 352 -10.45 8.23 22.46
N LYS A 353 -11.28 8.38 23.53
CA LYS A 353 -10.80 8.52 24.90
C LYS A 353 -10.08 7.25 25.35
N GLU A 354 -10.69 6.09 25.12
CA GLU A 354 -10.06 4.80 25.42
C GLU A 354 -8.73 4.64 24.66
N ALA A 355 -8.68 4.97 23.37
CA ALA A 355 -7.44 4.91 22.59
C ALA A 355 -6.36 5.87 23.11
N VAL A 356 -6.74 7.04 23.63
CA VAL A 356 -5.80 7.98 24.27
C VAL A 356 -5.35 7.48 25.64
N ASP A 357 -6.26 6.96 26.47
CA ASP A 357 -5.96 6.42 27.80
C ASP A 357 -5.03 5.19 27.70
N LEU A 358 -5.17 4.39 26.64
CA LEU A 358 -4.25 3.30 26.29
C LEU A 358 -2.93 3.79 25.68
N GLY A 359 -2.75 5.09 25.48
CA GLY A 359 -1.55 5.65 24.87
C GLY A 359 -1.40 5.39 23.37
N LEU A 360 -2.45 4.92 22.67
CA LEU A 360 -2.41 4.62 21.24
C LEU A 360 -2.55 5.87 20.36
N LEU A 361 -3.34 6.85 20.81
CA LEU A 361 -3.53 8.15 20.14
C LEU A 361 -3.07 9.30 21.03
N GLY A 362 -2.58 10.36 20.41
CA GLY A 362 -2.36 11.66 21.02
C GLY A 362 -3.29 12.69 20.38
N LEU A 363 -3.81 13.63 21.18
CA LEU A 363 -4.62 14.73 20.67
C LEU A 363 -3.76 15.91 20.29
N SER A 364 -4.14 16.62 19.21
CA SER A 364 -3.52 17.90 18.83
C SER A 364 -3.99 19.06 19.71
N ASP A 365 -5.12 18.91 20.41
CA ASP A 365 -5.81 19.93 21.18
C ASP A 365 -6.49 19.30 22.42
N SER A 366 -7.24 20.05 23.20
CA SER A 366 -7.95 19.56 24.39
C SER A 366 -9.21 18.75 24.03
N TRP A 367 -9.68 17.94 24.98
CA TRP A 367 -10.96 17.23 24.86
C TRP A 367 -12.15 18.18 24.67
N ASP A 368 -12.16 19.32 25.38
CA ASP A 368 -13.22 20.33 25.22
C ASP A 368 -13.28 20.86 23.79
N SER A 369 -12.12 21.01 23.16
CA SER A 369 -12.01 21.42 21.76
C SER A 369 -12.56 20.38 20.79
N LEU A 370 -12.34 19.12 21.09
CA LEU A 370 -12.83 17.97 20.29
C LEU A 370 -14.35 17.84 20.44
N GLU A 371 -14.87 17.91 21.67
CA GLU A 371 -16.31 17.87 21.96
C GLU A 371 -17.04 19.06 21.32
N ALA A 372 -16.47 20.24 21.40
CA ALA A 372 -17.02 21.44 20.75
C ALA A 372 -17.06 21.29 19.21
N ALA A 373 -16.04 20.69 18.61
CA ALA A 373 -15.99 20.44 17.16
C ALA A 373 -17.05 19.43 16.69
N LEU A 374 -17.50 18.52 17.55
CA LEU A 374 -18.57 17.57 17.26
C LEU A 374 -19.98 18.12 17.50
N SER A 375 -20.10 19.07 18.43
CA SER A 375 -21.42 19.58 18.88
C SER A 375 -21.82 20.93 18.26
N CYS A 376 -20.88 21.67 17.67
CA CYS A 376 -21.11 23.03 17.18
C CYS A 376 -20.45 23.28 15.81
N ASP A 377 -21.00 24.26 15.08
CA ASP A 377 -20.55 24.79 13.78
C ASP A 377 -19.17 25.48 13.80
N VAL A 378 -18.26 25.07 14.67
CA VAL A 378 -16.91 25.63 14.72
C VAL A 378 -16.10 24.97 13.61
N SER A 379 -15.79 25.72 12.56
CA SER A 379 -14.92 25.26 11.46
C SER A 379 -13.48 25.13 11.93
N ARG A 380 -13.12 23.97 12.49
CA ARG A 380 -11.71 23.58 12.70
C ARG A 380 -11.27 22.69 11.56
N SER A 381 -10.04 22.87 11.14
CA SER A 381 -9.40 22.05 10.10
C SER A 381 -8.09 21.46 10.63
N GLY A 382 -7.55 20.44 9.98
CA GLY A 382 -6.29 19.80 10.32
C GLY A 382 -6.44 18.53 11.15
N PRO A 383 -5.31 17.95 11.63
CA PRO A 383 -5.30 16.76 12.46
C PRO A 383 -5.94 17.02 13.84
N CYS A 384 -6.64 16.05 14.36
CA CYS A 384 -7.19 16.11 15.73
C CYS A 384 -6.69 14.97 16.63
N ALA A 385 -6.50 13.76 16.10
CA ALA A 385 -5.96 12.61 16.83
C ALA A 385 -4.94 11.89 15.96
N MET A 386 -3.72 11.74 16.46
CA MET A 386 -2.60 11.15 15.73
C MET A 386 -2.08 9.92 16.45
N PRO A 387 -1.63 8.86 15.73
CA PRO A 387 -1.01 7.71 16.36
C PRO A 387 0.27 8.11 17.09
N THR A 388 0.43 7.60 18.31
CA THR A 388 1.66 7.72 19.09
C THR A 388 2.66 6.64 18.65
N ARG A 389 3.86 6.60 19.29
CA ARG A 389 4.77 5.46 19.13
C ARG A 389 4.07 4.13 19.44
N GLN A 390 3.34 4.07 20.55
CA GLN A 390 2.60 2.87 20.95
C GLN A 390 1.50 2.53 19.96
N GLY A 391 0.77 3.54 19.45
CA GLY A 391 -0.25 3.35 18.43
C GLY A 391 0.30 2.79 17.11
N TRP A 392 1.54 3.13 16.74
CA TRP A 392 2.19 2.51 15.58
C TRP A 392 2.56 1.04 15.82
N LEU A 393 3.09 0.71 17.00
CA LEU A 393 3.49 -0.66 17.34
C LEU A 393 2.28 -1.56 17.59
N MET A 394 1.24 -1.02 18.21
CA MET A 394 -0.02 -1.72 18.51
C MET A 394 -1.12 -1.40 17.48
N GLY A 395 -0.73 -1.21 16.22
CA GLY A 395 -1.62 -0.77 15.16
C GLY A 395 -2.90 -1.60 15.03
N ASN A 396 -2.79 -2.93 15.08
CA ASN A 396 -3.95 -3.81 14.98
C ASN A 396 -5.00 -3.56 16.09
N GLN A 397 -4.56 -3.27 17.31
CA GLN A 397 -5.47 -2.91 18.40
C GLN A 397 -6.17 -1.57 18.10
N LEU A 398 -5.41 -0.54 17.74
CA LEU A 398 -5.97 0.78 17.39
C LEU A 398 -6.95 0.69 16.23
N TYR A 399 -6.57 -0.03 15.17
CA TYR A 399 -7.40 -0.17 13.97
C TYR A 399 -8.68 -0.96 14.26
N GLY A 400 -8.59 -2.02 15.07
CA GLY A 400 -9.76 -2.77 15.53
C GLY A 400 -10.75 -1.90 16.31
N MET A 401 -10.27 -1.12 17.29
CA MET A 401 -11.12 -0.20 18.07
C MET A 401 -11.87 0.80 17.18
N LEU A 402 -11.21 1.34 16.16
CA LEU A 402 -11.84 2.29 15.23
C LEU A 402 -12.81 1.59 14.26
N TRP A 403 -12.46 0.38 13.82
CA TRP A 403 -13.33 -0.42 12.97
C TRP A 403 -14.61 -0.84 13.72
N ASP A 404 -14.53 -1.22 14.99
CA ASP A 404 -15.69 -1.62 15.82
C ASP A 404 -16.76 -0.53 15.97
N LEU A 405 -16.47 0.70 15.59
CA LEU A 405 -17.45 1.79 15.49
C LEU A 405 -18.54 1.50 14.46
N HIS A 406 -18.35 0.57 13.54
CA HIS A 406 -19.36 0.16 12.56
C HIS A 406 -20.50 -0.62 13.21
N GLU A 407 -20.27 -1.34 14.29
CA GLU A 407 -21.31 -2.10 14.99
C GLU A 407 -22.27 -1.19 15.78
N ASP A 408 -23.49 -1.64 16.02
CA ASP A 408 -24.35 -1.01 17.01
C ASP A 408 -23.82 -1.26 18.44
N ALA A 409 -24.07 -0.33 19.35
CA ALA A 409 -23.70 -0.53 20.75
C ALA A 409 -24.22 -1.89 21.20
N ARG A 410 -23.33 -2.80 21.59
CA ARG A 410 -23.74 -4.07 22.17
C ARG A 410 -24.65 -3.76 23.35
N SER A 411 -25.91 -4.21 23.29
CA SER A 411 -26.82 -4.18 24.42
C SER A 411 -26.16 -5.01 25.53
N SER A 412 -25.51 -4.32 26.49
CA SER A 412 -24.92 -4.93 27.69
C SER A 412 -26.03 -5.38 28.64
#